data_1073cb0c4cc10f058919192bb978934b
#
_entry.id   1073cb0c4cc10f058919192bb978934b
#
_cell.length_a   1.000
_cell.length_b   1.000
_cell.length_c   1.000
_cell.angle_alpha   90.00
_cell.angle_beta   90.00
_cell.angle_gamma   90.00
#
_symmetry.space_group_name_H-M   'P 1'
#
loop_
_entity.id
_entity.type
_entity.pdbx_description
1 polymer ?
#
loop_
_entity_poly.entity_id
_entity_poly.type
_entity_poly.pdbx_seq_one_letter_code
_entity_poly.pdbx_strand_id
1 'polypeptide(L)'
;VKKQEGKTEDYTWLNRFGNMGTFLKNDIKLIRRNKRSRTTVIISALFLLYGLFFFTGSVEMYETPVMWVFAGIFVSGGFLFTFGQYVPSWDSSYYPLMMSQNIQYREYLNSKWYLIVIATIVSTLLSVFYLYFGWHAYLAIVVGAIYNVGVNSYLVLWGGAYIKTPIDLTSNKKAFGDSQAFNVKTLLLTIPKLLLPLLVFWLGNWIWNETAGYLMVALAGVAGFAFREPVFRLIEKIYKKEKYKTLSAYREKAA
;
A
#
# COMPACT_ATOMS: atom_id res chain seq x y z
N VAL A 1 35.27 -12.20 9.74
CA VAL A 1 33.93 -12.13 9.16
C VAL A 1 33.00 -12.95 10.07
N LYS A 2 32.20 -12.33 10.95
CA LYS A 2 31.20 -13.03 11.77
C LYS A 2 30.09 -13.53 10.85
N LYS A 3 30.02 -14.85 10.64
CA LYS A 3 28.84 -15.50 10.07
C LYS A 3 27.66 -15.21 11.01
N GLN A 4 26.77 -14.32 10.63
CA GLN A 4 25.48 -14.21 11.28
C GLN A 4 24.65 -15.42 10.84
N GLU A 5 24.59 -16.44 11.69
CA GLU A 5 23.59 -17.50 11.56
C GLU A 5 22.22 -16.87 11.74
N GLY A 6 21.47 -16.73 10.64
CA GLY A 6 20.14 -16.19 10.68
C GLY A 6 19.21 -17.12 11.46
N LYS A 7 18.76 -16.71 12.64
CA LYS A 7 17.67 -17.39 13.36
C LYS A 7 16.48 -17.57 12.43
N THR A 8 16.19 -18.79 12.05
CA THR A 8 15.03 -19.15 11.24
C THR A 8 13.82 -19.18 12.15
N GLU A 9 13.15 -18.05 12.32
CA GLU A 9 11.83 -18.08 12.94
C GLU A 9 10.85 -18.69 11.95
N ASP A 10 10.24 -19.77 12.36
CA ASP A 10 9.25 -20.48 11.56
C ASP A 10 7.85 -20.04 12.01
N TYR A 11 7.20 -19.22 11.17
CA TYR A 11 5.83 -18.74 11.41
C TYR A 11 4.83 -19.84 11.08
N THR A 12 4.85 -20.94 11.87
CA THR A 12 4.06 -22.16 11.62
C THR A 12 2.57 -21.91 11.57
N TRP A 13 2.06 -20.92 12.31
CA TRP A 13 0.66 -20.53 12.31
C TRP A 13 0.15 -20.02 10.94
N LEU A 14 1.04 -19.54 10.08
CA LEU A 14 0.69 -19.14 8.72
C LEU A 14 0.51 -20.33 7.77
N ASN A 15 0.97 -21.54 8.15
CA ASN A 15 0.83 -22.74 7.30
C ASN A 15 -0.63 -23.09 7.02
N ARG A 16 -1.55 -22.75 7.92
CA ARG A 16 -2.99 -22.97 7.75
C ARG A 16 -3.60 -22.24 6.57
N PHE A 17 -2.91 -21.22 6.02
CA PHE A 17 -3.35 -20.44 4.87
C PHE A 17 -2.74 -20.92 3.55
N GLY A 18 -2.11 -22.12 3.50
CA GLY A 18 -1.54 -22.70 2.28
C GLY A 18 -0.52 -21.78 1.59
N ASN A 19 -0.61 -21.68 0.27
CA ASN A 19 0.32 -20.85 -0.52
C ASN A 19 0.28 -19.36 -0.13
N MET A 20 -0.90 -18.82 0.20
CA MET A 20 -1.02 -17.45 0.68
C MET A 20 -0.20 -17.24 1.97
N GLY A 21 -0.23 -18.20 2.90
CA GLY A 21 0.59 -18.17 4.11
C GLY A 21 2.09 -18.17 3.80
N THR A 22 2.50 -18.90 2.78
CA THR A 22 3.90 -18.92 2.32
C THR A 22 4.35 -17.55 1.81
N PHE A 23 3.52 -16.85 1.03
CA PHE A 23 3.82 -15.50 0.57
C PHE A 23 3.90 -14.50 1.74
N LEU A 24 2.96 -14.54 2.66
CA LEU A 24 3.00 -13.69 3.86
C LEU A 24 4.25 -13.93 4.71
N LYS A 25 4.67 -15.20 4.88
CA LYS A 25 5.95 -15.53 5.54
C LYS A 25 7.14 -14.90 4.83
N ASN A 26 7.16 -14.98 3.50
CA ASN A 26 8.23 -14.40 2.71
C ASN A 26 8.27 -12.89 2.86
N ASP A 27 7.14 -12.20 2.88
CA ASP A 27 7.05 -10.76 3.10
C ASP A 27 7.54 -10.36 4.49
N ILE A 28 7.13 -11.09 5.54
CA ILE A 28 7.61 -10.85 6.91
C ILE A 28 9.14 -11.06 6.98
N LYS A 29 9.64 -12.16 6.40
CA LYS A 29 11.08 -12.43 6.35
C LYS A 29 11.82 -11.36 5.55
N LEU A 30 11.27 -10.89 4.43
CA LEU A 30 11.82 -9.82 3.60
C LEU A 30 11.94 -8.52 4.42
N ILE A 31 10.89 -8.11 5.11
CA ILE A 31 10.89 -6.91 5.94
C ILE A 31 11.89 -7.02 7.10
N ARG A 32 11.96 -8.17 7.78
CA ARG A 32 12.84 -8.34 8.94
C ARG A 32 14.33 -8.46 8.57
N ARG A 33 14.65 -9.15 7.47
CA ARG A 33 16.03 -9.47 7.08
C ARG A 33 16.70 -8.38 6.28
N ASN A 34 15.94 -7.59 5.51
CA ASN A 34 16.52 -6.59 4.63
C ASN A 34 16.38 -5.18 5.21
N LYS A 35 17.51 -4.48 5.30
CA LYS A 35 17.56 -3.12 5.82
C LYS A 35 16.66 -2.18 5.02
N ARG A 36 16.65 -2.31 3.69
CA ARG A 36 15.89 -1.43 2.79
C ARG A 36 14.38 -1.56 3.01
N SER A 37 13.83 -2.77 2.99
CA SER A 37 12.39 -3.00 3.23
C SER A 37 11.97 -2.60 4.64
N ARG A 38 12.80 -2.89 5.66
CA ARG A 38 12.57 -2.47 7.04
C ARG A 38 12.55 -0.94 7.17
N THR A 39 13.49 -0.24 6.54
CA THR A 39 13.51 1.23 6.53
C THR A 39 12.25 1.80 5.87
N THR A 40 11.79 1.20 4.76
CA THR A 40 10.53 1.60 4.10
C THR A 40 9.32 1.44 5.03
N VAL A 41 9.26 0.37 5.81
CA VAL A 41 8.18 0.16 6.80
C VAL A 41 8.28 1.18 7.95
N ILE A 42 9.49 1.48 8.45
CA ILE A 42 9.68 2.53 9.46
C ILE A 42 9.24 3.89 8.91
N ILE A 43 9.58 4.21 7.68
CA ILE A 43 9.13 5.45 7.02
C ILE A 43 7.60 5.46 6.92
N SER A 44 6.97 4.31 6.61
CA SER A 44 5.51 4.24 6.59
C SER A 44 4.87 4.57 7.94
N ALA A 45 5.54 4.23 9.03
CA ALA A 45 5.09 4.60 10.37
C ALA A 45 5.20 6.11 10.66
N LEU A 46 6.12 6.83 10.01
CA LEU A 46 6.20 8.29 10.13
C LEU A 46 4.98 8.99 9.53
N PHE A 47 4.29 8.36 8.59
CA PHE A 47 3.03 8.88 8.06
C PHE A 47 1.93 8.99 9.13
N LEU A 48 2.03 8.22 10.22
CA LEU A 48 1.14 8.39 11.37
C LEU A 48 1.23 9.79 11.97
N LEU A 49 2.42 10.42 11.92
CA LEU A 49 2.64 11.77 12.43
C LEU A 49 2.27 12.86 11.41
N TYR A 50 2.09 12.49 10.15
CA TYR A 50 1.78 13.44 9.08
C TYR A 50 0.48 14.20 9.33
N GLY A 51 -0.51 13.56 9.92
CA GLY A 51 -1.78 14.18 10.30
C GLY A 51 -1.65 15.36 11.27
N LEU A 52 -0.55 15.45 12.04
CA LEU A 52 -0.32 16.56 12.94
C LEU A 52 -0.27 17.91 12.21
N PHE A 53 0.26 17.94 10.98
CA PHE A 53 0.28 19.16 10.17
C PHE A 53 -1.12 19.65 9.78
N PHE A 54 -2.12 18.77 9.76
CA PHE A 54 -3.47 19.07 9.30
C PHE A 54 -4.48 19.24 10.44
N PHE A 55 -4.31 18.47 11.53
CA PHE A 55 -5.31 18.42 12.60
C PHE A 55 -5.01 19.32 13.79
N THR A 56 -3.83 19.94 13.84
CA THR A 56 -3.43 20.82 14.96
C THR A 56 -3.90 22.26 14.83
N GLY A 57 -4.49 22.64 13.68
CA GLY A 57 -4.84 24.05 13.42
C GLY A 57 -3.63 24.96 13.19
N SER A 58 -2.43 24.40 12.99
CA SER A 58 -1.21 25.19 12.82
C SER A 58 -1.16 25.98 11.50
N VAL A 59 -1.97 25.61 10.53
CA VAL A 59 -2.02 26.23 9.19
C VAL A 59 -3.48 26.33 8.75
N GLU A 60 -4.05 27.51 8.70
CA GLU A 60 -5.46 27.77 8.33
C GLU A 60 -5.89 27.11 7.01
N MET A 61 -4.99 27.07 6.02
CA MET A 61 -5.27 26.43 4.73
C MET A 61 -5.57 24.92 4.84
N TYR A 62 -5.12 24.27 5.92
CA TYR A 62 -5.31 22.83 6.14
C TYR A 62 -6.55 22.49 6.98
N GLU A 63 -7.25 23.48 7.52
CA GLU A 63 -8.46 23.30 8.33
C GLU A 63 -9.72 22.97 7.50
N THR A 64 -9.55 22.67 6.23
CA THR A 64 -10.68 22.31 5.37
C THR A 64 -10.98 20.82 5.44
N PRO A 65 -12.26 20.43 5.43
CA PRO A 65 -12.67 19.02 5.47
C PRO A 65 -12.03 18.15 4.35
N VAL A 66 -11.82 18.73 3.16
CA VAL A 66 -11.12 18.08 2.04
C VAL A 66 -9.68 17.71 2.42
N MET A 67 -8.96 18.65 3.06
CA MET A 67 -7.60 18.42 3.52
C MET A 67 -7.54 17.40 4.66
N TRP A 68 -8.57 17.33 5.47
CA TRP A 68 -8.67 16.31 6.52
C TRP A 68 -8.86 14.90 5.93
N VAL A 69 -9.67 14.75 4.88
CA VAL A 69 -9.78 13.49 4.13
C VAL A 69 -8.43 13.11 3.51
N PHE A 70 -7.74 14.08 2.90
CA PHE A 70 -6.40 13.89 2.35
C PHE A 70 -5.43 13.38 3.43
N ALA A 71 -5.36 14.06 4.58
CA ALA A 71 -4.53 13.65 5.70
C ALA A 71 -4.89 12.25 6.21
N GLY A 72 -6.20 11.95 6.34
CA GLY A 72 -6.69 10.64 6.77
C GLY A 72 -6.25 9.51 5.86
N ILE A 73 -6.25 9.72 4.54
CA ILE A 73 -5.76 8.76 3.54
C ILE A 73 -4.26 8.50 3.74
N PHE A 74 -3.45 9.52 3.97
CA PHE A 74 -2.01 9.36 4.21
C PHE A 74 -1.71 8.70 5.54
N VAL A 75 -2.35 9.14 6.62
CA VAL A 75 -2.15 8.59 7.97
C VAL A 75 -2.49 7.10 8.01
N SER A 76 -3.63 6.70 7.45
CA SER A 76 -4.04 5.30 7.41
C SER A 76 -3.31 4.48 6.34
N GLY A 77 -2.88 5.12 5.25
CA GLY A 77 -2.31 4.47 4.07
C GLY A 77 -0.78 4.52 3.94
N GLY A 78 -0.05 4.95 4.96
CA GLY A 78 1.41 5.11 4.89
C GLY A 78 2.13 3.89 4.33
N PHE A 79 1.77 2.69 4.77
CA PHE A 79 2.33 1.43 4.26
C PHE A 79 1.94 1.18 2.79
N LEU A 80 0.70 1.45 2.42
CA LEU A 80 0.18 1.30 1.07
C LEU A 80 0.96 2.18 0.08
N PHE A 81 1.23 3.43 0.44
CA PHE A 81 1.92 4.39 -0.43
C PHE A 81 3.43 4.22 -0.47
N THR A 82 4.04 3.59 0.54
CA THR A 82 5.49 3.39 0.60
C THR A 82 5.90 1.99 0.17
N PHE A 83 5.43 0.95 0.85
CA PHE A 83 5.78 -0.44 0.56
C PHE A 83 4.85 -1.05 -0.49
N GLY A 84 3.54 -0.89 -0.31
CA GLY A 84 2.53 -1.55 -1.14
C GLY A 84 2.61 -1.20 -2.61
N GLN A 85 2.91 0.05 -2.95
CA GLN A 85 2.97 0.51 -4.34
C GLN A 85 4.08 -0.15 -5.19
N TYR A 86 5.07 -0.79 -4.57
CA TYR A 86 6.19 -1.43 -5.26
C TYR A 86 6.06 -2.96 -5.36
N VAL A 87 4.87 -3.49 -5.21
CA VAL A 87 4.58 -4.90 -5.53
C VAL A 87 4.42 -5.03 -7.07
N PRO A 88 5.11 -5.94 -7.76
CA PRO A 88 5.97 -7.03 -7.30
C PRO A 88 7.48 -6.71 -7.23
N SER A 89 7.90 -5.46 -7.34
CA SER A 89 9.33 -5.06 -7.39
C SER A 89 10.16 -5.58 -6.19
N TRP A 90 9.54 -5.67 -4.99
CA TRP A 90 10.17 -6.28 -3.82
C TRP A 90 10.57 -7.74 -4.02
N ASP A 91 9.82 -8.44 -4.86
CA ASP A 91 9.96 -9.86 -5.13
C ASP A 91 10.83 -10.13 -6.36
N SER A 92 11.43 -9.10 -6.96
CA SER A 92 12.12 -9.16 -8.26
C SER A 92 13.20 -10.23 -8.35
N SER A 93 13.95 -10.48 -7.27
CA SER A 93 15.04 -11.45 -7.23
C SER A 93 14.57 -12.91 -7.36
N TYR A 94 13.39 -13.24 -6.84
CA TYR A 94 12.84 -14.60 -6.90
C TYR A 94 11.60 -14.71 -7.81
N TYR A 95 11.17 -13.62 -8.41
CA TYR A 95 10.02 -13.59 -9.31
C TYR A 95 10.13 -14.59 -10.47
N PRO A 96 11.31 -14.77 -11.13
CA PRO A 96 11.47 -15.80 -12.15
C PRO A 96 11.22 -17.21 -11.64
N LEU A 97 11.68 -17.54 -10.44
CA LEU A 97 11.45 -18.83 -9.79
C LEU A 97 9.97 -19.06 -9.49
N MET A 98 9.28 -18.04 -8.95
CA MET A 98 7.84 -18.10 -8.71
C MET A 98 7.07 -18.41 -10.00
N MET A 99 7.46 -17.78 -11.10
CA MET A 99 6.79 -17.95 -12.39
C MET A 99 7.03 -19.33 -13.01
N SER A 100 8.17 -19.98 -12.72
CA SER A 100 8.46 -21.35 -13.16
C SER A 100 7.68 -22.42 -12.37
N GLN A 101 7.27 -22.12 -11.14
CA GLN A 101 6.52 -23.02 -10.27
C GLN A 101 5.00 -22.99 -10.50
N ASN A 102 4.52 -22.38 -11.58
CA ASN A 102 3.09 -22.26 -11.92
C ASN A 102 2.21 -21.72 -10.79
N ILE A 103 2.73 -20.76 -10.03
CA ILE A 103 2.02 -20.14 -8.91
C ILE A 103 0.80 -19.37 -9.43
N GLN A 104 -0.31 -19.53 -8.74
CA GLN A 104 -1.54 -18.80 -9.06
C GLN A 104 -1.39 -17.33 -8.64
N TYR A 105 -1.46 -16.41 -9.63
CA TYR A 105 -1.42 -14.98 -9.36
C TYR A 105 -2.45 -14.53 -8.34
N ARG A 106 -3.60 -15.22 -8.29
CA ARG A 106 -4.66 -14.93 -7.34
C ARG A 106 -4.19 -15.04 -5.89
N GLU A 107 -3.48 -16.10 -5.54
CA GLU A 107 -2.97 -16.32 -4.18
C GLU A 107 -1.87 -15.31 -3.83
N TYR A 108 -0.98 -15.04 -4.79
CA TYR A 108 0.04 -14.02 -4.66
C TYR A 108 -0.56 -12.62 -4.40
N LEU A 109 -1.51 -12.19 -5.23
CA LEU A 109 -2.16 -10.88 -5.08
C LEU A 109 -2.98 -10.78 -3.79
N ASN A 110 -3.67 -11.85 -3.39
CA ASN A 110 -4.38 -11.92 -2.13
C ASN A 110 -3.45 -11.70 -0.94
N SER A 111 -2.28 -12.36 -0.91
CA SER A 111 -1.32 -12.19 0.19
C SER A 111 -0.86 -10.73 0.31
N LYS A 112 -0.56 -10.07 -0.80
CA LYS A 112 -0.16 -8.67 -0.82
C LYS A 112 -1.30 -7.74 -0.36
N TRP A 113 -2.51 -8.02 -0.81
CA TRP A 113 -3.69 -7.28 -0.38
C TRP A 113 -3.93 -7.41 1.12
N TYR A 114 -3.87 -8.63 1.68
CA TYR A 114 -4.02 -8.82 3.13
C TYR A 114 -2.94 -8.09 3.93
N LEU A 115 -1.71 -8.08 3.44
CA LEU A 115 -0.62 -7.34 4.09
C LEU A 115 -0.93 -5.82 4.13
N ILE A 116 -1.43 -5.26 3.03
CA ILE A 116 -1.84 -3.85 2.96
C ILE A 116 -3.01 -3.58 3.90
N VAL A 117 -4.04 -4.44 3.91
CA VAL A 117 -5.22 -4.29 4.77
C VAL A 117 -4.83 -4.33 6.25
N ILE A 118 -4.03 -5.30 6.65
CA ILE A 118 -3.55 -5.42 8.04
C ILE A 118 -2.77 -4.16 8.44
N ALA A 119 -1.85 -3.70 7.59
CA ALA A 119 -1.09 -2.49 7.84
C ALA A 119 -1.98 -1.25 7.96
N THR A 120 -3.00 -1.12 7.12
CA THR A 120 -3.97 -0.01 7.18
C THR A 120 -4.77 -0.05 8.49
N ILE A 121 -5.26 -1.23 8.89
CA ILE A 121 -5.98 -1.40 10.16
C ILE A 121 -5.08 -1.03 11.35
N VAL A 122 -3.85 -1.54 11.37
CA VAL A 122 -2.88 -1.23 12.44
C VAL A 122 -2.58 0.27 12.49
N SER A 123 -2.35 0.92 11.34
CA SER A 123 -2.13 2.37 11.27
C SER A 123 -3.32 3.15 11.80
N THR A 124 -4.55 2.74 11.47
CA THR A 124 -5.78 3.38 11.94
C THR A 124 -5.96 3.23 13.46
N LEU A 125 -5.66 2.04 14.00
CA LEU A 125 -5.72 1.82 15.45
C LEU A 125 -4.63 2.61 16.20
N LEU A 126 -3.42 2.66 15.66
CA LEU A 126 -2.33 3.44 16.26
C LEU A 126 -2.61 4.94 16.21
N SER A 127 -3.38 5.41 15.24
CA SER A 127 -3.74 6.83 15.11
C SER A 127 -4.90 7.28 16.01
N VAL A 128 -5.38 6.43 16.94
CA VAL A 128 -6.45 6.79 17.91
C VAL A 128 -6.12 8.03 18.73
N PHE A 129 -4.83 8.37 18.93
CA PHE A 129 -4.42 9.58 19.63
C PHE A 129 -4.90 10.87 18.96
N TYR A 130 -5.29 10.83 17.67
CA TYR A 130 -5.90 11.98 16.98
C TYR A 130 -7.28 12.35 17.53
N LEU A 131 -7.92 11.53 18.32
CA LEU A 131 -9.12 11.90 19.09
C LEU A 131 -8.86 13.09 20.02
N TYR A 132 -7.61 13.32 20.45
CA TYR A 132 -7.22 14.49 21.22
C TYR A 132 -7.47 15.80 20.47
N PHE A 133 -7.34 15.80 19.14
CA PHE A 133 -7.59 16.97 18.28
C PHE A 133 -9.06 17.08 17.83
N GLY A 134 -9.89 16.17 18.27
CA GLY A 134 -11.31 16.12 17.96
C GLY A 134 -11.74 14.85 17.23
N TRP A 135 -12.99 14.48 17.41
CA TRP A 135 -13.53 13.26 16.82
C TRP A 135 -13.58 13.30 15.28
N HIS A 136 -13.72 14.51 14.69
CA HIS A 136 -13.72 14.69 13.24
C HIS A 136 -12.36 14.33 12.61
N ALA A 137 -11.25 14.63 13.31
CA ALA A 137 -9.90 14.27 12.85
C ALA A 137 -9.76 12.75 12.75
N TYR A 138 -10.19 12.02 13.77
CA TYR A 138 -10.15 10.57 13.74
C TYR A 138 -11.15 9.97 12.75
N LEU A 139 -12.34 10.56 12.60
CA LEU A 139 -13.32 10.16 11.59
C LEU A 139 -12.72 10.25 10.18
N ALA A 140 -12.01 11.33 9.86
CA ALA A 140 -11.34 11.49 8.56
C ALA A 140 -10.32 10.37 8.31
N ILE A 141 -9.58 9.93 9.36
CA ILE A 141 -8.64 8.82 9.28
C ILE A 141 -9.37 7.49 9.03
N VAL A 142 -10.47 7.24 9.74
CA VAL A 142 -11.27 6.00 9.56
C VAL A 142 -11.87 5.95 8.17
N VAL A 143 -12.44 7.04 7.68
CA VAL A 143 -12.99 7.15 6.32
C VAL A 143 -11.89 6.93 5.28
N GLY A 144 -10.72 7.55 5.47
CA GLY A 144 -9.54 7.33 4.65
C GLY A 144 -9.09 5.86 4.64
N ALA A 145 -9.12 5.20 5.80
CA ALA A 145 -8.78 3.78 5.90
C ALA A 145 -9.75 2.88 5.13
N ILE A 146 -11.05 3.12 5.24
CA ILE A 146 -12.08 2.38 4.50
C ILE A 146 -11.87 2.54 3.00
N TYR A 147 -11.58 3.76 2.54
CA TYR A 147 -11.27 4.03 1.13
C TYR A 147 -9.96 3.36 0.69
N ASN A 148 -8.92 3.40 1.51
CA ASN A 148 -7.64 2.74 1.23
C ASN A 148 -7.80 1.23 1.07
N VAL A 149 -8.57 0.57 1.93
CA VAL A 149 -8.84 -0.87 1.85
C VAL A 149 -9.69 -1.21 0.63
N GLY A 150 -10.74 -0.43 0.34
CA GLY A 150 -11.71 -0.77 -0.70
C GLY A 150 -11.36 -0.30 -2.10
N VAL A 151 -10.54 0.74 -2.24
CA VAL A 151 -10.20 1.33 -3.56
C VAL A 151 -8.70 1.41 -3.77
N ASN A 152 -7.98 2.12 -2.92
CA ASN A 152 -6.55 2.39 -3.15
C ASN A 152 -5.69 1.13 -3.14
N SER A 153 -6.05 0.10 -2.36
CA SER A 153 -5.35 -1.18 -2.35
C SER A 153 -5.37 -1.85 -3.73
N TYR A 154 -6.49 -1.76 -4.44
CA TYR A 154 -6.60 -2.31 -5.80
C TYR A 154 -5.85 -1.46 -6.81
N LEU A 155 -5.91 -0.13 -6.70
CA LEU A 155 -5.14 0.77 -7.56
C LEU A 155 -3.63 0.55 -7.40
N VAL A 156 -3.18 0.26 -6.20
CA VAL A 156 -1.78 -0.08 -5.92
C VAL A 156 -1.39 -1.41 -6.56
N LEU A 157 -2.19 -2.46 -6.38
CA LEU A 157 -1.93 -3.76 -7.01
C LEU A 157 -2.00 -3.68 -8.53
N TRP A 158 -2.98 -2.96 -9.07
CA TRP A 158 -3.09 -2.71 -10.50
C TRP A 158 -1.86 -1.97 -11.04
N GLY A 159 -1.45 -0.89 -10.37
CA GLY A 159 -0.26 -0.11 -10.72
C GLY A 159 1.02 -0.94 -10.67
N GLY A 160 1.13 -1.85 -9.72
CA GLY A 160 2.27 -2.76 -9.56
C GLY A 160 2.55 -3.62 -10.79
N ALA A 161 1.52 -3.99 -11.55
CA ALA A 161 1.69 -4.73 -12.80
C ALA A 161 2.50 -3.96 -13.87
N TYR A 162 2.50 -2.64 -13.79
CA TYR A 162 3.19 -1.76 -14.74
C TYR A 162 4.53 -1.24 -14.22
N ILE A 163 4.82 -1.36 -12.92
CA ILE A 163 6.09 -0.99 -12.32
C ILE A 163 7.06 -2.16 -12.49
N LYS A 164 8.00 -2.03 -13.43
CA LYS A 164 8.96 -3.08 -13.81
C LYS A 164 10.39 -2.76 -13.36
N THR A 165 10.54 -1.97 -12.32
CA THR A 165 11.83 -1.63 -11.75
C THR A 165 12.13 -2.58 -10.60
N PRO A 166 13.17 -3.43 -10.72
CA PRO A 166 13.54 -4.32 -9.63
C PRO A 166 14.08 -3.53 -8.45
N ILE A 167 13.81 -3.98 -7.24
CA ILE A 167 14.37 -3.41 -6.02
C ILE A 167 15.54 -4.29 -5.58
N ASP A 168 16.76 -3.73 -5.65
CA ASP A 168 17.93 -4.39 -5.10
C ASP A 168 17.91 -4.34 -3.57
N LEU A 169 17.74 -5.49 -2.94
CA LEU A 169 17.67 -5.64 -1.49
C LEU A 169 19.06 -5.53 -0.82
N THR A 170 20.13 -5.73 -1.58
CA THR A 170 21.53 -5.70 -1.08
C THR A 170 22.11 -4.29 -1.08
N SER A 171 21.51 -3.39 -1.84
CA SER A 171 21.97 -2.02 -1.98
C SER A 171 21.77 -1.22 -0.69
N ASN A 172 22.84 -0.55 -0.25
CA ASN A 172 22.80 0.39 0.88
C ASN A 172 22.18 1.76 0.52
N LYS A 173 21.68 1.92 -0.70
CA LYS A 173 21.06 3.17 -1.14
C LYS A 173 19.83 3.46 -0.27
N LYS A 174 19.73 4.70 0.16
CA LYS A 174 18.65 5.15 1.05
C LYS A 174 17.29 4.96 0.37
N ALA A 175 16.26 4.59 1.12
CA ALA A 175 14.89 4.44 0.63
C ALA A 175 14.35 5.75 0.01
N PHE A 176 14.81 6.91 0.49
CA PHE A 176 14.65 8.22 -0.14
C PHE A 176 15.89 8.53 -0.99
N GLY A 177 15.69 8.77 -2.27
CA GLY A 177 16.75 9.20 -3.21
C GLY A 177 17.20 8.14 -4.19
N ASP A 178 16.52 7.00 -4.25
CA ASP A 178 16.72 6.06 -5.36
C ASP A 178 15.92 6.56 -6.58
N SER A 179 16.62 7.26 -7.48
CA SER A 179 16.05 7.71 -8.75
C SER A 179 15.49 6.55 -9.61
N GLN A 180 15.89 5.32 -9.32
CA GLN A 180 15.37 4.14 -10.00
C GLN A 180 13.95 3.78 -9.54
N ALA A 181 13.59 4.09 -8.29
CA ALA A 181 12.22 3.87 -7.78
C ALA A 181 11.26 5.01 -8.18
N PHE A 182 11.79 6.23 -8.40
CA PHE A 182 11.00 7.37 -8.83
C PHE A 182 10.90 7.42 -10.36
N ASN A 183 9.88 6.79 -10.90
CA ASN A 183 9.58 6.81 -12.33
C ASN A 183 8.34 7.65 -12.56
N VAL A 184 8.27 8.40 -13.68
CA VAL A 184 7.09 9.14 -14.13
C VAL A 184 5.83 8.25 -14.13
N LYS A 185 5.96 6.97 -14.46
CA LYS A 185 4.86 6.00 -14.36
C LYS A 185 4.34 5.84 -12.93
N THR A 186 5.21 5.77 -11.94
CA THR A 186 4.81 5.66 -10.53
C THR A 186 4.08 6.91 -10.08
N LEU A 187 4.55 8.09 -10.50
CA LEU A 187 3.88 9.37 -10.23
C LEU A 187 2.47 9.39 -10.85
N LEU A 188 2.35 9.08 -12.13
CA LEU A 188 1.06 9.03 -12.83
C LEU A 188 0.09 8.03 -12.21
N LEU A 189 0.59 6.89 -11.71
CA LEU A 189 -0.24 5.89 -11.01
C LEU A 189 -0.61 6.32 -9.58
N THR A 190 0.10 7.29 -9.02
CA THR A 190 -0.21 7.82 -7.67
C THR A 190 -1.29 8.88 -7.71
N ILE A 191 -1.36 9.67 -8.77
CA ILE A 191 -2.35 10.75 -8.92
C ILE A 191 -3.79 10.27 -8.69
N PRO A 192 -4.31 9.21 -9.35
CA PRO A 192 -5.67 8.74 -9.11
C PRO A 192 -5.94 8.33 -7.66
N LYS A 193 -4.96 7.71 -6.99
CA LYS A 193 -5.09 7.27 -5.59
C LYS A 193 -5.34 8.44 -4.62
N LEU A 194 -4.83 9.61 -4.95
CA LEU A 194 -4.97 10.81 -4.13
C LEU A 194 -6.15 11.68 -4.57
N LEU A 195 -6.32 11.88 -5.88
CA LEU A 195 -7.35 12.80 -6.38
C LEU A 195 -8.76 12.21 -6.32
N LEU A 196 -8.93 10.91 -6.62
CA LEU A 196 -10.27 10.30 -6.65
C LEU A 196 -11.04 10.45 -5.32
N PRO A 197 -10.47 10.16 -4.14
CA PRO A 197 -11.20 10.34 -2.89
C PRO A 197 -11.54 11.79 -2.60
N LEU A 198 -10.70 12.74 -3.01
CA LEU A 198 -10.98 14.17 -2.86
C LEU A 198 -12.12 14.62 -3.76
N LEU A 199 -12.16 14.12 -5.00
CA LEU A 199 -13.26 14.38 -5.93
C LEU A 199 -14.57 13.77 -5.42
N VAL A 200 -14.54 12.54 -4.89
CA VAL A 200 -15.72 11.89 -4.30
C VAL A 200 -16.22 12.68 -3.09
N PHE A 201 -15.31 13.14 -2.22
CA PHE A 201 -15.65 14.00 -1.09
C PHE A 201 -16.28 15.31 -1.57
N TRP A 202 -15.62 15.99 -2.52
CA TRP A 202 -16.09 17.26 -3.05
C TRP A 202 -17.49 17.16 -3.66
N LEU A 203 -17.78 16.09 -4.40
CA LEU A 203 -19.11 15.84 -4.96
C LEU A 203 -20.17 15.69 -3.87
N GLY A 204 -19.90 14.91 -2.82
CA GLY A 204 -20.83 14.74 -1.70
C GLY A 204 -21.07 16.04 -0.94
N ASN A 205 -20.01 16.79 -0.69
CA ASN A 205 -20.07 18.08 -0.01
C ASN A 205 -20.83 19.13 -0.85
N TRP A 206 -20.64 19.12 -2.17
CA TRP A 206 -21.34 20.05 -3.09
C TRP A 206 -22.83 19.76 -3.22
N ILE A 207 -23.22 18.46 -3.24
CA ILE A 207 -24.62 18.06 -3.42
C ILE A 207 -25.45 18.30 -2.16
N TRP A 208 -24.88 18.06 -0.97
CA TRP A 208 -25.59 18.18 0.29
C TRP A 208 -24.81 18.96 1.35
N ASN A 209 -23.79 18.36 1.91
CA ASN A 209 -22.99 18.95 3.02
C ASN A 209 -21.71 18.12 3.25
N GLU A 210 -20.89 18.59 4.21
CA GLU A 210 -19.64 17.96 4.61
C GLU A 210 -19.81 16.48 5.05
N THR A 211 -20.85 16.20 5.83
CA THR A 211 -21.13 14.83 6.30
C THR A 211 -21.40 13.89 5.12
N ALA A 212 -22.10 14.35 4.08
CA ALA A 212 -22.32 13.59 2.87
C ALA A 212 -21.01 13.36 2.09
N GLY A 213 -20.08 14.30 2.13
CA GLY A 213 -18.74 14.12 1.59
C GLY A 213 -18.01 12.94 2.23
N TYR A 214 -17.91 12.90 3.55
CA TYR A 214 -17.34 11.77 4.29
C TYR A 214 -18.04 10.45 4.01
N LEU A 215 -19.39 10.48 4.03
CA LEU A 215 -20.19 9.29 3.76
C LEU A 215 -19.97 8.74 2.35
N MET A 216 -19.89 9.59 1.32
CA MET A 216 -19.63 9.15 -0.05
C MET A 216 -18.24 8.51 -0.20
N VAL A 217 -17.21 9.05 0.44
CA VAL A 217 -15.86 8.43 0.44
C VAL A 217 -15.90 7.07 1.13
N ALA A 218 -16.57 6.96 2.28
CA ALA A 218 -16.72 5.69 2.98
C ALA A 218 -17.50 4.67 2.14
N LEU A 219 -18.63 5.08 1.54
CA LEU A 219 -19.44 4.22 0.67
C LEU A 219 -18.67 3.75 -0.56
N ALA A 220 -17.86 4.61 -1.16
CA ALA A 220 -16.97 4.21 -2.27
C ALA A 220 -15.98 3.13 -1.83
N GLY A 221 -15.41 3.23 -0.63
CA GLY A 221 -14.55 2.21 -0.06
C GLY A 221 -15.29 0.90 0.20
N VAL A 222 -16.47 0.95 0.81
CA VAL A 222 -17.31 -0.24 1.07
C VAL A 222 -17.73 -0.90 -0.25
N ALA A 223 -18.17 -0.11 -1.23
CA ALA A 223 -18.54 -0.62 -2.56
C ALA A 223 -17.31 -1.29 -3.24
N GLY A 224 -16.14 -0.66 -3.20
CA GLY A 224 -14.92 -1.25 -3.73
C GLY A 224 -14.58 -2.59 -3.06
N PHE A 225 -14.78 -2.71 -1.76
CA PHE A 225 -14.62 -3.97 -1.03
C PHE A 225 -15.67 -5.01 -1.48
N ALA A 226 -16.94 -4.63 -1.66
CA ALA A 226 -17.99 -5.52 -2.15
C ALA A 226 -17.70 -6.04 -3.57
N PHE A 227 -17.11 -5.21 -4.43
CA PHE A 227 -16.69 -5.60 -5.79
C PHE A 227 -15.29 -6.21 -5.85
N ARG A 228 -14.74 -6.67 -4.73
CA ARG A 228 -13.40 -7.26 -4.65
C ARG A 228 -13.16 -8.33 -5.70
N GLU A 229 -14.05 -9.31 -5.82
CA GLU A 229 -13.87 -10.47 -6.68
C GLU A 229 -13.74 -10.12 -8.18
N PRO A 230 -14.63 -9.33 -8.79
CA PRO A 230 -14.46 -8.91 -10.18
C PRO A 230 -13.20 -8.05 -10.39
N VAL A 231 -12.87 -7.14 -9.46
CA VAL A 231 -11.68 -6.31 -9.56
C VAL A 231 -10.40 -7.15 -9.52
N PHE A 232 -10.32 -8.12 -8.60
CA PHE A 232 -9.17 -9.04 -8.54
C PHE A 232 -9.01 -9.85 -9.83
N ARG A 233 -10.11 -10.32 -10.44
CA ARG A 233 -10.05 -11.02 -11.73
C ARG A 233 -9.47 -10.15 -12.85
N LEU A 234 -9.80 -8.87 -12.86
CA LEU A 234 -9.23 -7.92 -13.83
C LEU A 234 -7.73 -7.71 -13.58
N ILE A 235 -7.32 -7.48 -12.32
CA ILE A 235 -5.92 -7.31 -11.95
C ILE A 235 -5.11 -8.56 -12.31
N GLU A 236 -5.62 -9.75 -11.99
CA GLU A 236 -4.98 -11.02 -12.34
C GLU A 236 -4.74 -11.18 -13.85
N LYS A 237 -5.73 -10.83 -14.68
CA LYS A 237 -5.58 -10.84 -16.14
C LYS A 237 -4.45 -9.93 -16.61
N ILE A 238 -4.31 -8.74 -15.98
CA ILE A 238 -3.25 -7.78 -16.32
C ILE A 238 -1.88 -8.35 -15.92
N TYR A 239 -1.73 -8.92 -14.72
CA TYR A 239 -0.49 -9.58 -14.32
C TYR A 239 -0.09 -10.72 -15.23
N LYS A 240 -1.05 -11.55 -15.67
CA LYS A 240 -0.82 -12.61 -16.66
C LYS A 240 -0.35 -12.05 -18.00
N LYS A 241 -0.96 -10.97 -18.49
CA LYS A 241 -0.59 -10.30 -19.75
C LYS A 241 0.82 -9.69 -19.67
N GLU A 242 1.15 -9.05 -18.54
CA GLU A 242 2.43 -8.36 -18.36
C GLU A 242 3.58 -9.27 -17.88
N LYS A 243 3.31 -10.55 -17.60
CA LYS A 243 4.24 -11.54 -17.05
C LYS A 243 5.61 -11.53 -17.72
N TYR A 244 5.64 -11.72 -19.04
CA TYR A 244 6.90 -11.85 -19.78
C TYR A 244 7.68 -10.55 -19.85
N LYS A 245 6.99 -9.42 -19.97
CA LYS A 245 7.62 -8.10 -19.94
C LYS A 245 8.23 -7.78 -18.58
N THR A 246 7.62 -8.25 -17.51
CA THR A 246 8.14 -8.10 -16.14
C THR A 246 9.38 -8.98 -15.95
N LEU A 247 9.34 -10.22 -16.45
CA LEU A 247 10.49 -11.13 -16.37
C LEU A 247 11.70 -10.61 -17.13
N SER A 248 11.52 -10.10 -18.37
CA SER A 248 12.63 -9.54 -19.15
C SER A 248 13.21 -8.32 -18.46
N ALA A 249 12.37 -7.40 -17.99
CA ALA A 249 12.83 -6.19 -17.29
C ALA A 249 13.61 -6.47 -15.99
N TYR A 250 13.25 -7.53 -15.28
CA TYR A 250 13.99 -7.92 -14.06
C TYR A 250 15.32 -8.61 -14.39
N ARG A 251 15.42 -9.35 -15.51
CA ARG A 251 16.66 -9.97 -15.96
C ARG A 251 17.67 -8.95 -16.52
N GLU A 252 17.22 -8.03 -17.37
CA GLU A 252 18.08 -7.00 -17.99
C GLU A 252 18.74 -6.07 -16.95
N LYS A 253 18.11 -5.87 -15.80
CA LYS A 253 18.66 -5.03 -14.72
C LYS A 253 19.42 -5.82 -13.66
N ALA A 254 19.43 -7.14 -13.73
CA ALA A 254 20.21 -8.02 -12.87
C ALA A 254 21.55 -8.44 -13.50
N ALA A 255 21.72 -8.24 -14.81
CA ALA A 255 22.95 -8.40 -15.56
C ALA A 255 23.73 -7.08 -15.56
#